data_f93919359bf439ab269733df4738dc3d
#
_entry.id   f93919359bf439ab269733df4738dc3d
#
_cell.length_a   1.000
_cell.length_b   1.000
_cell.length_c   1.000
_cell.angle_alpha   90.00
_cell.angle_beta   90.00
_cell.angle_gamma   90.00
#
_symmetry.space_group_name_H-M   'P 1'
#
loop_
_entity.id
_entity.type
_entity.pdbx_description
1 polymer ?
#
loop_
_entity_poly.entity_id
_entity_poly.type
_entity_poly.pdbx_seq_one_letter_code
_entity_poly.pdbx_strand_id
1 'polypeptide(L)'
;MVYDPGALNASLAAAVGNDPELMQELRAAFLESAARQADLMGRARCDANWAIAASRLKSVAASFGAVGLVALADEALDGAPGDPVVLRKLGAALGELSA
;
A
#
# COMPACT_ATOMS: atom_id res chain seq x y z
N MET A 1 2.72 -9.30 11.65
CA MET A 1 2.85 -8.93 10.23
C MET A 1 4.11 -8.11 10.03
N VAL A 2 4.90 -8.55 9.10
CA VAL A 2 6.13 -7.84 8.75
C VAL A 2 6.00 -7.35 7.32
N TYR A 3 6.34 -6.12 7.08
CA TYR A 3 6.52 -5.64 5.73
C TYR A 3 7.96 -5.18 5.56
N ASP A 4 8.40 -5.17 4.31
CA ASP A 4 9.80 -5.00 3.98
C ASP A 4 10.01 -3.73 3.16
N PRO A 5 10.41 -2.61 3.80
CA PRO A 5 10.74 -1.39 3.05
C PRO A 5 11.90 -1.58 2.07
N GLY A 6 12.76 -2.57 2.32
CA GLY A 6 13.86 -2.91 1.41
C GLY A 6 13.36 -3.41 0.06
N ALA A 7 12.25 -4.16 0.02
CA ALA A 7 11.66 -4.62 -1.23
C ALA A 7 11.16 -3.46 -2.09
N LEU A 8 10.49 -2.48 -1.47
CA LEU A 8 10.07 -1.26 -2.15
C LEU A 8 11.28 -0.48 -2.67
N ASN A 9 12.28 -0.27 -1.84
CA ASN A 9 13.48 0.47 -2.22
C ASN A 9 14.22 -0.21 -3.37
N ALA A 10 14.33 -1.54 -3.36
CA ALA A 10 14.95 -2.29 -4.45
C ALA A 10 14.17 -2.14 -5.77
N SER A 11 12.84 -2.19 -5.72
CA SER A 11 12.00 -2.00 -6.90
C SER A 11 12.13 -0.59 -7.47
N LEU A 12 12.17 0.42 -6.60
CA LEU A 12 12.36 1.81 -7.02
C LEU A 12 13.74 2.00 -7.68
N ALA A 13 14.79 1.44 -7.08
CA ALA A 13 16.15 1.51 -7.64
C ALA A 13 16.21 0.83 -9.01
N ALA A 14 15.56 -0.31 -9.19
CA ALA A 14 15.52 -1.01 -10.46
C ALA A 14 14.80 -0.19 -11.54
N ALA A 15 13.77 0.56 -11.15
CA ALA A 15 12.99 1.37 -12.10
C ALA A 15 13.70 2.65 -12.54
N VAL A 16 14.43 3.33 -11.64
CA VAL A 16 14.99 4.65 -11.91
C VAL A 16 16.53 4.70 -11.85
N GLY A 17 17.17 3.56 -11.62
CA GLY A 17 18.62 3.47 -11.50
C GLY A 17 19.11 4.18 -10.25
N ASN A 18 20.19 4.98 -10.41
CA ASN A 18 20.84 5.67 -9.30
C ASN A 18 20.47 7.15 -9.19
N ASP A 19 19.32 7.55 -9.72
CA ASP A 19 18.83 8.92 -9.61
C ASP A 19 18.04 9.09 -8.30
N PRO A 20 18.64 9.67 -7.25
CA PRO A 20 17.94 9.76 -5.95
C PRO A 20 16.75 10.73 -5.97
N GLU A 21 16.79 11.74 -6.80
CA GLU A 21 15.70 12.70 -6.93
C GLU A 21 14.46 12.05 -7.57
N LEU A 22 14.69 11.33 -8.67
CA LEU A 22 13.62 10.61 -9.36
C LEU A 22 13.07 9.48 -8.51
N MET A 23 13.94 8.78 -7.78
CA MET A 23 13.52 7.74 -6.82
C MET A 23 12.60 8.32 -5.75
N GLN A 24 12.94 9.50 -5.22
CA GLN A 24 12.15 10.17 -4.21
C GLN A 24 10.78 10.59 -4.73
N GLU A 25 10.73 11.11 -5.95
CA GLU A 25 9.47 11.48 -6.60
C GLU A 25 8.58 10.27 -6.84
N LEU A 26 9.16 9.17 -7.32
CA LEU A 26 8.43 7.94 -7.57
C LEU A 26 7.90 7.33 -6.27
N ARG A 27 8.74 7.33 -5.23
CA ARG A 27 8.33 6.86 -3.90
C ARG A 27 7.16 7.68 -3.35
N ALA A 28 7.23 9.00 -3.45
CA ALA A 28 6.17 9.89 -3.00
C ALA A 28 4.86 9.62 -3.76
N ALA A 29 4.93 9.44 -5.06
CA ALA A 29 3.75 9.11 -5.88
C ALA A 29 3.12 7.78 -5.47
N PHE A 30 3.95 6.76 -5.21
CA PHE A 30 3.48 5.48 -4.71
C PHE A 30 2.76 5.61 -3.38
N LEU A 31 3.39 6.29 -2.41
CA LEU A 31 2.83 6.45 -1.07
C LEU A 31 1.52 7.23 -1.10
N GLU A 32 1.44 8.26 -1.93
CA GLU A 32 0.20 9.02 -2.11
C GLU A 32 -0.92 8.15 -2.67
N SER A 33 -0.62 7.37 -3.70
CA SER A 33 -1.60 6.46 -4.30
C SER A 33 -2.07 5.39 -3.31
N ALA A 34 -1.14 4.76 -2.60
CA ALA A 34 -1.47 3.74 -1.60
C ALA A 34 -2.31 4.32 -0.45
N ALA A 35 -1.94 5.50 0.05
CA ALA A 35 -2.68 6.17 1.11
C ALA A 35 -4.10 6.54 0.67
N ARG A 36 -4.27 6.94 -0.59
CA ARG A 36 -5.60 7.25 -1.14
C ARG A 36 -6.50 6.02 -1.14
N GLN A 37 -5.97 4.86 -1.53
CA GLN A 37 -6.76 3.63 -1.53
C GLN A 37 -7.09 3.18 -0.11
N ALA A 38 -6.15 3.29 0.82
CA ALA A 38 -6.41 2.97 2.23
C ALA A 38 -7.48 3.90 2.82
N ASP A 39 -7.46 5.19 2.48
CA ASP A 39 -8.47 6.14 2.90
C ASP A 39 -9.85 5.78 2.34
N LEU A 40 -9.92 5.42 1.06
CA LEU A 40 -11.17 4.96 0.43
C LEU A 40 -11.71 3.70 1.09
N MET A 41 -10.84 2.76 1.50
CA MET A 41 -11.26 1.60 2.27
C MET A 41 -11.92 2.03 3.58
N GLY A 42 -11.28 2.93 4.31
CA GLY A 42 -11.79 3.42 5.60
C GLY A 42 -13.12 4.15 5.49
N ARG A 43 -13.42 4.71 4.32
CA ARG A 43 -14.67 5.44 4.04
C ARG A 43 -15.71 4.63 3.32
N ALA A 44 -15.41 3.39 2.95
CA ALA A 44 -16.33 2.55 2.19
C ALA A 44 -17.59 2.26 3.00
N ARG A 45 -18.74 2.44 2.35
CA ARG A 45 -20.05 2.22 2.97
C ARG A 45 -20.72 0.93 2.51
N CYS A 46 -20.08 0.21 1.62
CA CYS A 46 -20.55 -1.09 1.16
C CYS A 46 -19.39 -2.00 0.87
N ASP A 47 -19.68 -3.30 0.84
CA ASP A 47 -18.67 -4.34 0.65
C ASP A 47 -17.96 -4.19 -0.70
N ALA A 48 -18.70 -3.81 -1.74
CA ALA A 48 -18.14 -3.64 -3.07
C ALA A 48 -17.09 -2.53 -3.11
N ASN A 49 -17.35 -1.40 -2.46
CA ASN A 49 -16.39 -0.29 -2.42
C ASN A 49 -15.15 -0.64 -1.62
N TRP A 50 -15.32 -1.38 -0.52
CA TRP A 50 -14.21 -1.93 0.26
C TRP A 50 -13.31 -2.81 -0.62
N ALA A 51 -13.92 -3.77 -1.31
CA ALA A 51 -13.20 -4.72 -2.16
C ALA A 51 -12.49 -4.02 -3.32
N ILE A 52 -13.12 -3.04 -3.95
CA ILE A 52 -12.52 -2.28 -5.04
C ILE A 52 -11.28 -1.53 -4.55
N ALA A 53 -11.40 -0.81 -3.45
CA ALA A 53 -10.27 -0.05 -2.90
C ALA A 53 -9.13 -0.97 -2.46
N ALA A 54 -9.44 -2.08 -1.80
CA ALA A 54 -8.44 -3.06 -1.38
C ALA A 54 -7.73 -3.71 -2.57
N SER A 55 -8.46 -4.02 -3.65
CA SER A 55 -7.89 -4.58 -4.87
C SER A 55 -6.97 -3.58 -5.58
N ARG A 56 -7.35 -2.30 -5.59
CA ARG A 56 -6.51 -1.24 -6.16
C ARG A 56 -5.24 -1.05 -5.33
N LEU A 57 -5.37 -1.09 -4.01
CA LEU A 57 -4.20 -1.04 -3.11
C LEU A 57 -3.25 -2.19 -3.40
N LYS A 58 -3.78 -3.40 -3.54
CA LYS A 58 -2.98 -4.57 -3.87
C LYS A 58 -2.22 -4.38 -5.19
N SER A 59 -2.90 -3.88 -6.22
CA SER A 59 -2.29 -3.65 -7.53
C SER A 59 -1.16 -2.62 -7.47
N VAL A 60 -1.39 -1.51 -6.79
CA VAL A 60 -0.37 -0.47 -6.59
C VAL A 60 0.82 -1.04 -5.83
N ALA A 61 0.56 -1.73 -4.72
CA ALA A 61 1.61 -2.33 -3.90
C ALA A 61 2.42 -3.36 -4.67
N ALA A 62 1.76 -4.23 -5.44
CA ALA A 62 2.42 -5.23 -6.25
C ALA A 62 3.31 -4.62 -7.33
N SER A 63 2.84 -3.54 -7.97
CA SER A 63 3.60 -2.84 -9.03
C SER A 63 4.92 -2.26 -8.51
N PHE A 64 4.98 -1.90 -7.23
CA PHE A 64 6.16 -1.32 -6.62
C PHE A 64 6.92 -2.31 -5.73
N GLY A 65 6.51 -3.57 -5.69
CA GLY A 65 7.19 -4.59 -4.89
C GLY A 65 7.01 -4.42 -3.38
N ALA A 66 5.97 -3.72 -2.94
CA ALA A 66 5.68 -3.50 -1.53
C ALA A 66 4.95 -4.72 -0.94
N VAL A 67 5.70 -5.80 -0.74
CA VAL A 67 5.14 -7.12 -0.38
C VAL A 67 4.30 -7.11 0.89
N GLY A 68 4.67 -6.31 1.87
CA GLY A 68 3.90 -6.20 3.11
C GLY A 68 2.53 -5.56 2.90
N LEU A 69 2.44 -4.56 2.03
CA LEU A 69 1.16 -3.94 1.67
C LEU A 69 0.29 -4.88 0.83
N VAL A 70 0.90 -5.67 -0.05
CA VAL A 70 0.17 -6.71 -0.80
C VAL A 70 -0.48 -7.69 0.18
N ALA A 71 0.28 -8.15 1.18
CA ALA A 71 -0.24 -9.08 2.19
C ALA A 71 -1.39 -8.46 3.00
N LEU A 72 -1.29 -7.18 3.35
CA LEU A 72 -2.36 -6.48 4.09
C LEU A 72 -3.61 -6.30 3.22
N ALA A 73 -3.43 -6.00 1.94
CA ALA A 73 -4.56 -5.91 1.01
C ALA A 73 -5.27 -7.26 0.86
N ASP A 74 -4.50 -8.35 0.78
CA ASP A 74 -5.07 -9.70 0.76
C ASP A 74 -5.81 -10.02 2.06
N GLU A 75 -5.25 -9.64 3.21
CA GLU A 75 -5.93 -9.80 4.50
C GLU A 75 -7.27 -9.06 4.51
N ALA A 76 -7.30 -7.85 3.95
CA ALA A 76 -8.53 -7.07 3.85
C ALA A 76 -9.56 -7.74 2.94
N LEU A 77 -9.12 -8.30 1.81
CA LEU A 77 -10.00 -8.96 0.85
C LEU A 77 -10.55 -10.29 1.39
N ASP A 78 -9.75 -10.99 2.20
CA ASP A 78 -10.14 -12.29 2.78
C ASP A 78 -10.95 -12.13 4.06
N GLY A 79 -10.90 -10.97 4.68
CA GLY A 79 -11.57 -10.69 5.94
C GLY A 79 -12.91 -9.97 5.78
N ALA A 80 -13.45 -9.51 6.90
CA ALA A 80 -14.70 -8.79 6.91
C ALA A 80 -14.50 -7.35 6.41
N PRO A 81 -15.36 -6.88 5.49
CA PRO A 81 -15.33 -5.47 5.09
C PRO A 81 -15.49 -4.54 6.28
N GLY A 82 -14.69 -3.47 6.30
CA GLY A 82 -14.73 -2.50 7.37
C GLY A 82 -13.93 -2.87 8.62
N ASP A 83 -13.19 -3.98 8.58
CA ASP A 83 -12.40 -4.44 9.73
C ASP A 83 -11.42 -3.36 10.20
N PRO A 84 -11.57 -2.84 11.43
CA PRO A 84 -10.68 -1.80 11.94
C PRO A 84 -9.27 -2.30 12.21
N VAL A 85 -9.07 -3.61 12.40
CA VAL A 85 -7.74 -4.18 12.65
C VAL A 85 -6.85 -4.02 11.42
N VAL A 86 -7.34 -4.41 10.24
CA VAL A 86 -6.56 -4.28 9.01
C VAL A 86 -6.34 -2.82 8.64
N LEU A 87 -7.30 -1.94 8.92
CA LEU A 87 -7.13 -0.50 8.69
C LEU A 87 -6.03 0.08 9.56
N ARG A 88 -5.94 -0.32 10.83
CA ARG A 88 -4.84 0.11 11.70
C ARG A 88 -3.49 -0.39 11.20
N LYS A 89 -3.43 -1.64 10.76
CA LYS A 89 -2.20 -2.22 10.20
C LYS A 89 -1.75 -1.48 8.95
N LEU A 90 -2.70 -1.12 8.08
CA LEU A 90 -2.41 -0.32 6.88
C LEU A 90 -1.87 1.05 7.23
N GLY A 91 -2.49 1.73 8.18
CA GLY A 91 -2.03 3.04 8.65
C GLY A 91 -0.61 2.99 9.21
N ALA A 92 -0.32 1.98 10.03
CA ALA A 92 1.02 1.78 10.59
C ALA A 92 2.05 1.48 9.49
N ALA A 93 1.72 0.60 8.55
CA ALA A 93 2.62 0.23 7.45
C ALA A 93 2.93 1.44 6.55
N LEU A 94 1.91 2.22 6.18
CA LEU A 94 2.10 3.42 5.38
C LEU A 94 2.91 4.47 6.13
N GLY A 95 2.67 4.63 7.42
CA GLY A 95 3.45 5.55 8.28
C GLY A 95 4.92 5.18 8.31
N GLU A 96 5.26 3.91 8.44
CA GLU A 96 6.65 3.46 8.44
C GLU A 96 7.31 3.65 7.07
N LEU A 97 6.60 3.40 5.98
CA LEU A 97 7.13 3.61 4.63
C LEU A 97 7.35 5.09 4.32
N SER A 98 6.60 5.98 4.98
CA SER A 98 6.72 7.43 4.81
C SER A 98 7.84 8.05 5.65
N ALA A 99 8.33 7.32 6.62
CA ALA A 99 9.33 7.81 7.57
C ALA A 99 10.70 7.96 6.91
#